data_f35898747b130e3f9d46666c0094c909
#
_entry.id   f35898747b130e3f9d46666c0094c909
#
_cell.length_a   1.000
_cell.length_b   1.000
_cell.length_c   1.000
_cell.angle_alpha   90.00
_cell.angle_beta   90.00
_cell.angle_gamma   90.00
#
_symmetry.space_group_name_H-M   'P 1'
#
loop_
_entity.id
_entity.type
_entity.pdbx_description
1 polymer ?
#
loop_
_entity_poly.entity_id
_entity_poly.type
_entity_poly.pdbx_seq_one_letter_code
_entity_poly.pdbx_strand_id
1 'polypeptide(L)'
;MTTSEHDVVVVGAGTSGCYAAATAANAGLDAVIVERKDAEEAGHIACGDALKGASEFPESIPRSKIEPSFTNTGVDHGRFEIPQEDTVLEIPVPGELAVIDRWEFGRLLIEGAEEAGADIHYDTVVKDVTQTDDGRVTGIEAIRKDEPRTYEAEVVVDAAGALSVLQDFADLDDATFDTNVTYSQFCSAYREIIHVDEPVEWDDALVFKPTERAAGYLWYFPRTDTEINAGLGFQMTEEPMQLVDDLKRDLENRPEFEGAEVEDKLGAALPTRRPYDSAVHPGYMAIGDAAGHVNPTTGGGIAGAAYGGKYAAEQAIEALETGDYSEDTFWAYNEKVMDHFGARYAALDVYNILSTAVDVDDLMGLLAAMPGDKLAEALYSGSTDIGLKLKLEALVKSRGHWGTIWNLYQTKRRADELLTHYENYPTSPAGLAGWQDRRDELMEKVYETTGAEPKY
;
A
#
# COMPACT_ATOMS: atom_id res chain seq x y z
N MET A 1 -27.66 -8.16 -23.74
CA MET A 1 -26.73 -7.52 -22.84
C MET A 1 -27.47 -6.35 -22.24
N THR A 2 -27.52 -6.19 -20.95
CA THR A 2 -28.19 -5.04 -20.32
C THR A 2 -27.13 -3.95 -20.11
N THR A 3 -27.41 -2.75 -20.57
CA THR A 3 -26.52 -1.58 -20.43
C THR A 3 -27.08 -0.65 -19.36
N SER A 4 -26.23 -0.10 -18.51
CA SER A 4 -26.50 1.02 -17.61
C SER A 4 -25.52 2.15 -17.89
N GLU A 5 -25.95 3.37 -17.70
CA GLU A 5 -25.16 4.59 -17.90
C GLU A 5 -24.93 5.23 -16.53
N HIS A 6 -23.70 5.65 -16.25
CA HIS A 6 -23.29 6.28 -14.99
C HIS A 6 -22.30 7.43 -15.25
N ASP A 7 -22.21 8.36 -14.34
CA ASP A 7 -21.17 9.40 -14.39
C ASP A 7 -19.79 8.78 -14.10
N VAL A 8 -19.73 7.94 -13.06
CA VAL A 8 -18.48 7.29 -12.59
C VAL A 8 -18.71 5.81 -12.30
N VAL A 9 -17.92 4.94 -12.92
CA VAL A 9 -17.83 3.52 -12.57
C VAL A 9 -16.53 3.27 -11.81
N VAL A 10 -16.65 2.77 -10.59
CA VAL A 10 -15.51 2.40 -9.74
C VAL A 10 -15.41 0.89 -9.69
N VAL A 11 -14.24 0.32 -10.02
CA VAL A 11 -14.04 -1.12 -10.01
C VAL A 11 -13.30 -1.56 -8.75
N GLY A 12 -14.03 -2.21 -7.83
CA GLY A 12 -13.56 -2.71 -6.55
C GLY A 12 -14.04 -1.89 -5.35
N ALA A 13 -14.62 -2.59 -4.38
CA ALA A 13 -15.13 -2.04 -3.11
C ALA A 13 -14.06 -2.05 -1.99
N GLY A 14 -12.79 -1.89 -2.35
CA GLY A 14 -11.69 -1.71 -1.40
C GLY A 14 -11.67 -0.29 -0.81
N THR A 15 -10.67 0.00 0.02
CA THR A 15 -10.54 1.32 0.65
C THR A 15 -10.56 2.46 -0.37
N SER A 16 -9.76 2.38 -1.43
CA SER A 16 -9.69 3.44 -2.43
C SER A 16 -11.00 3.62 -3.20
N GLY A 17 -11.66 2.51 -3.57
CA GLY A 17 -12.91 2.54 -4.33
C GLY A 17 -14.07 3.12 -3.51
N CYS A 18 -14.19 2.76 -2.22
CA CYS A 18 -15.21 3.34 -1.34
C CYS A 18 -15.04 4.85 -1.19
N TYR A 19 -13.80 5.33 -0.97
CA TYR A 19 -13.55 6.79 -0.88
C TYR A 19 -13.77 7.52 -2.20
N ALA A 20 -13.43 6.89 -3.35
CA ALA A 20 -13.70 7.48 -4.66
C ALA A 20 -15.20 7.62 -4.90
N ALA A 21 -15.95 6.54 -4.73
CA ALA A 21 -17.40 6.54 -4.95
C ALA A 21 -18.14 7.48 -3.97
N ALA A 22 -17.78 7.45 -2.67
CA ALA A 22 -18.36 8.35 -1.68
C ALA A 22 -18.08 9.82 -1.99
N THR A 23 -16.88 10.16 -2.48
CA THR A 23 -16.53 11.53 -2.84
C THR A 23 -17.33 11.99 -4.06
N ALA A 24 -17.45 11.15 -5.09
CA ALA A 24 -18.22 11.44 -6.29
C ALA A 24 -19.72 11.59 -5.98
N ALA A 25 -20.29 10.64 -5.21
CA ALA A 25 -21.70 10.65 -4.83
C ALA A 25 -22.07 11.86 -3.95
N ASN A 26 -21.21 12.24 -2.99
CA ASN A 26 -21.39 13.47 -2.19
C ASN A 26 -21.41 14.75 -3.03
N ALA A 27 -20.77 14.75 -4.21
CA ALA A 27 -20.85 15.84 -5.17
C ALA A 27 -22.11 15.77 -6.09
N GLY A 28 -22.93 14.74 -5.94
CA GLY A 28 -24.18 14.54 -6.67
C GLY A 28 -24.02 13.78 -7.98
N LEU A 29 -22.90 13.14 -8.23
CA LEU A 29 -22.67 12.29 -9.38
C LEU A 29 -23.34 10.91 -9.21
N ASP A 30 -23.79 10.33 -10.31
CA ASP A 30 -24.22 8.94 -10.38
C ASP A 30 -22.98 8.02 -10.37
N ALA A 31 -22.61 7.55 -9.19
CA ALA A 31 -21.45 6.71 -8.94
C ALA A 31 -21.86 5.27 -8.59
N VAL A 32 -21.33 4.30 -9.34
CA VAL A 32 -21.52 2.88 -9.06
C VAL A 32 -20.19 2.19 -8.78
N ILE A 33 -20.14 1.38 -7.72
CA ILE A 33 -19.05 0.44 -7.45
C ILE A 33 -19.44 -0.92 -8.01
N VAL A 34 -18.56 -1.54 -8.80
CA VAL A 34 -18.69 -2.95 -9.19
C VAL A 34 -17.71 -3.78 -8.37
N GLU A 35 -18.24 -4.75 -7.59
CA GLU A 35 -17.46 -5.60 -6.71
C GLU A 35 -17.64 -7.07 -7.10
N ARG A 36 -16.50 -7.78 -7.23
CA ARG A 36 -16.50 -9.19 -7.65
C ARG A 36 -17.03 -10.17 -6.60
N LYS A 37 -16.87 -9.81 -5.32
CA LYS A 37 -17.38 -10.59 -4.20
C LYS A 37 -18.87 -10.34 -4.00
N ASP A 38 -19.51 -11.27 -3.33
CA ASP A 38 -20.86 -11.06 -2.84
C ASP A 38 -20.89 -10.05 -1.66
N ALA A 39 -22.07 -9.69 -1.20
CA ALA A 39 -22.25 -8.68 -0.16
C ALA A 39 -21.73 -9.14 1.22
N GLU A 40 -21.65 -10.46 1.47
CA GLU A 40 -21.16 -11.00 2.75
C GLU A 40 -19.65 -10.96 2.79
N GLU A 41 -18.98 -11.26 1.68
CA GLU A 41 -17.50 -11.32 1.55
C GLU A 41 -16.86 -9.97 1.18
N ALA A 42 -17.63 -9.01 0.70
CA ALA A 42 -17.14 -7.68 0.33
C ALA A 42 -16.50 -6.97 1.54
N GLY A 43 -15.36 -6.31 1.34
CA GLY A 43 -14.60 -5.70 2.42
C GLY A 43 -13.65 -6.64 3.17
N HIS A 44 -13.79 -7.97 3.04
CA HIS A 44 -12.88 -8.97 3.62
C HIS A 44 -11.59 -9.05 2.81
N ILE A 45 -10.55 -8.34 3.25
CA ILE A 45 -9.28 -8.12 2.53
C ILE A 45 -8.12 -8.55 3.42
N ALA A 46 -7.10 -9.19 2.85
CA ALA A 46 -5.87 -9.51 3.56
C ALA A 46 -5.15 -8.23 4.02
N CYS A 47 -4.81 -8.15 5.30
CA CYS A 47 -4.17 -7.00 5.91
C CYS A 47 -3.44 -7.44 7.19
N GLY A 48 -2.38 -6.72 7.58
CA GLY A 48 -1.77 -6.86 8.90
C GLY A 48 -2.54 -6.13 10.00
N ASP A 49 -3.61 -5.40 9.66
CA ASP A 49 -4.52 -4.69 10.57
C ASP A 49 -3.93 -3.48 11.33
N ALA A 50 -2.62 -3.22 11.22
CA ALA A 50 -2.02 -2.06 11.87
C ALA A 50 -2.32 -0.75 11.14
N LEU A 51 -2.79 0.23 11.88
CA LEU A 51 -3.12 1.57 11.41
C LEU A 51 -2.48 2.62 12.31
N LYS A 52 -1.96 3.71 11.73
CA LYS A 52 -1.65 4.88 12.54
C LYS A 52 -2.95 5.45 13.07
N GLY A 53 -3.13 5.43 14.39
CA GLY A 53 -4.36 5.87 15.04
C GLY A 53 -4.68 7.33 14.79
N ALA A 54 -3.66 8.19 14.63
CA ALA A 54 -3.79 9.59 14.23
C ALA A 54 -3.97 9.80 12.71
N SER A 55 -4.14 8.74 11.90
CA SER A 55 -4.38 8.91 10.46
C SER A 55 -5.63 9.73 10.21
N GLU A 56 -5.46 10.77 9.41
CA GLU A 56 -6.58 11.51 8.86
C GLU A 56 -7.16 10.76 7.67
N PHE A 57 -8.47 10.87 7.49
CA PHE A 57 -9.21 10.28 6.39
C PHE A 57 -10.02 11.37 5.69
N PRO A 58 -10.30 11.22 4.37
CA PRO A 58 -11.19 12.15 3.69
C PRO A 58 -12.59 12.20 4.34
N GLU A 59 -13.16 13.40 4.40
CA GLU A 59 -14.47 13.65 5.03
C GLU A 59 -15.65 12.92 4.33
N SER A 60 -15.44 12.44 3.09
CA SER A 60 -16.47 11.68 2.36
C SER A 60 -16.91 10.40 3.08
N ILE A 61 -15.99 9.77 3.84
CA ILE A 61 -16.26 8.74 4.84
C ILE A 61 -15.44 9.13 6.08
N PRO A 62 -16.03 9.82 7.07
CA PRO A 62 -15.29 10.38 8.18
C PRO A 62 -14.74 9.29 9.11
N ARG A 63 -13.65 9.58 9.79
CA ARG A 63 -13.01 8.67 10.74
C ARG A 63 -13.99 8.07 11.75
N SER A 64 -14.95 8.86 12.26
CA SER A 64 -15.97 8.39 13.20
C SER A 64 -16.83 7.23 12.66
N LYS A 65 -16.94 7.07 11.34
CA LYS A 65 -17.65 5.95 10.71
C LYS A 65 -16.87 4.65 10.84
N ILE A 66 -15.53 4.71 10.79
CA ILE A 66 -14.65 3.54 10.78
C ILE A 66 -14.05 3.20 12.15
N GLU A 67 -14.07 4.11 13.12
CA GLU A 67 -13.57 3.86 14.49
C GLU A 67 -14.17 2.64 15.20
N PRO A 68 -15.42 2.25 14.97
CA PRO A 68 -15.97 1.01 15.57
C PRO A 68 -15.19 -0.27 15.22
N SER A 69 -14.42 -0.27 14.11
CA SER A 69 -13.54 -1.39 13.73
C SER A 69 -12.19 -1.40 14.48
N PHE A 70 -11.88 -0.38 15.29
CA PHE A 70 -10.63 -0.32 16.02
C PHE A 70 -10.73 -1.20 17.26
N THR A 71 -10.06 -2.34 17.22
CA THR A 71 -10.15 -3.37 18.28
C THR A 71 -9.12 -3.15 19.37
N ASN A 72 -7.95 -2.60 19.04
CA ASN A 72 -6.92 -2.26 20.02
C ASN A 72 -6.32 -0.88 19.72
N THR A 73 -6.51 0.06 20.63
CA THR A 73 -5.95 1.41 20.59
C THR A 73 -4.90 1.65 21.67
N GLY A 74 -4.52 0.59 22.39
CA GLY A 74 -3.51 0.63 23.47
C GLY A 74 -2.08 0.43 22.99
N VAL A 75 -1.88 0.21 21.70
CA VAL A 75 -0.54 -0.04 21.12
C VAL A 75 0.26 1.25 21.05
N ASP A 76 1.43 1.30 21.67
CA ASP A 76 2.26 2.51 21.73
C ASP A 76 3.71 2.31 21.26
N HIS A 77 4.13 1.08 20.94
CA HIS A 77 5.48 0.80 20.45
C HIS A 77 5.53 -0.36 19.45
N GLY A 78 6.63 -0.42 18.70
CA GLY A 78 7.03 -1.56 17.87
C GLY A 78 8.05 -2.41 18.63
N ARG A 79 7.84 -3.71 18.68
CA ARG A 79 8.73 -4.71 19.27
C ARG A 79 9.40 -5.51 18.16
N PHE A 80 10.69 -5.28 17.94
CA PHE A 80 11.46 -5.96 16.91
C PHE A 80 12.29 -7.11 17.53
N GLU A 81 11.94 -8.33 17.19
CA GLU A 81 12.67 -9.53 17.61
C GLU A 81 13.79 -9.80 16.60
N ILE A 82 15.02 -9.89 17.08
CA ILE A 82 16.21 -10.16 16.26
C ILE A 82 16.86 -11.45 16.79
N PRO A 83 16.41 -12.64 16.32
CA PRO A 83 16.86 -13.92 16.85
C PRO A 83 18.36 -14.15 16.72
N GLN A 84 18.98 -13.66 15.63
CA GLN A 84 20.41 -13.82 15.37
C GLN A 84 21.29 -13.14 16.44
N GLU A 85 20.78 -12.08 17.05
CA GLU A 85 21.48 -11.30 18.08
C GLU A 85 20.94 -11.58 19.51
N ASP A 86 19.98 -12.52 19.64
CA ASP A 86 19.27 -12.78 20.91
C ASP A 86 18.79 -11.47 21.57
N THR A 87 18.22 -10.59 20.76
CA THR A 87 17.88 -9.21 21.14
C THR A 87 16.46 -8.85 20.73
N VAL A 88 15.80 -8.08 21.60
CA VAL A 88 14.53 -7.43 21.32
C VAL A 88 14.74 -5.91 21.39
N LEU A 89 14.34 -5.20 20.33
CA LEU A 89 14.35 -3.74 20.29
C LEU A 89 12.93 -3.24 20.46
N GLU A 90 12.71 -2.41 21.45
CA GLU A 90 11.46 -1.68 21.60
C GLU A 90 11.61 -0.26 21.06
N ILE A 91 10.75 0.10 20.12
CA ILE A 91 10.81 1.37 19.40
C ILE A 91 9.49 2.11 19.65
N PRO A 92 9.51 3.15 20.49
CA PRO A 92 8.32 3.96 20.70
C PRO A 92 7.79 4.53 19.38
N VAL A 93 6.50 4.41 19.16
CA VAL A 93 5.86 5.00 17.98
C VAL A 93 5.29 6.36 18.38
N PRO A 94 5.74 7.47 17.77
CA PRO A 94 5.15 8.76 18.03
C PRO A 94 3.70 8.79 17.53
N GLY A 95 2.79 9.16 18.40
CA GLY A 95 1.37 9.24 18.14
C GLY A 95 0.63 7.94 18.51
N GLU A 96 -0.64 7.90 18.18
CA GLU A 96 -1.50 6.76 18.43
C GLU A 96 -1.32 5.71 17.33
N LEU A 97 -1.24 4.45 17.69
CA LEU A 97 -1.42 3.30 16.82
C LEU A 97 -2.78 2.66 17.10
N ALA A 98 -3.29 1.93 16.14
CA ALA A 98 -4.46 1.07 16.31
C ALA A 98 -4.26 -0.25 15.57
N VAL A 99 -4.80 -1.32 16.11
CA VAL A 99 -5.06 -2.54 15.38
C VAL A 99 -6.56 -2.59 15.12
N ILE A 100 -6.94 -2.98 13.91
CA ILE A 100 -8.32 -2.95 13.45
C ILE A 100 -8.80 -4.34 13.11
N ASP A 101 -10.10 -4.57 13.22
CA ASP A 101 -10.75 -5.65 12.48
C ASP A 101 -10.91 -5.18 11.01
N ARG A 102 -10.07 -5.73 10.13
CA ARG A 102 -10.03 -5.30 8.73
C ARG A 102 -11.32 -5.62 7.95
N TRP A 103 -12.01 -6.68 8.32
CA TRP A 103 -13.30 -7.01 7.70
C TRP A 103 -14.37 -6.01 8.10
N GLU A 104 -14.53 -5.76 9.41
CA GLU A 104 -15.45 -4.73 9.91
C GLU A 104 -15.11 -3.34 9.34
N PHE A 105 -13.82 -2.99 9.28
CA PHE A 105 -13.37 -1.76 8.63
C PHE A 105 -13.83 -1.68 7.16
N GLY A 106 -13.69 -2.77 6.40
CA GLY A 106 -14.14 -2.83 5.01
C GLY A 106 -15.65 -2.69 4.87
N ARG A 107 -16.41 -3.33 5.75
CA ARG A 107 -17.87 -3.25 5.80
C ARG A 107 -18.34 -1.82 6.10
N LEU A 108 -17.72 -1.16 7.07
CA LEU A 108 -18.03 0.23 7.41
C LEU A 108 -17.68 1.22 6.30
N LEU A 109 -16.63 0.95 5.51
CA LEU A 109 -16.31 1.74 4.32
C LEU A 109 -17.39 1.60 3.24
N ILE A 110 -17.85 0.38 2.99
CA ILE A 110 -18.91 0.08 2.02
C ILE A 110 -20.21 0.79 2.44
N GLU A 111 -20.61 0.64 3.70
CA GLU A 111 -21.78 1.36 4.24
C GLU A 111 -21.62 2.87 4.12
N GLY A 112 -20.40 3.40 4.36
CA GLY A 112 -20.13 4.84 4.20
C GLY A 112 -20.28 5.32 2.75
N ALA A 113 -19.92 4.50 1.78
CA ALA A 113 -20.10 4.81 0.36
C ALA A 113 -21.60 4.77 -0.03
N GLU A 114 -22.35 3.79 0.47
CA GLU A 114 -23.82 3.71 0.26
C GLU A 114 -24.54 4.89 0.92
N GLU A 115 -24.18 5.27 2.14
CA GLU A 115 -24.72 6.44 2.85
C GLU A 115 -24.44 7.76 2.12
N ALA A 116 -23.29 7.85 1.42
CA ALA A 116 -22.96 8.98 0.56
C ALA A 116 -23.79 9.01 -0.74
N GLY A 117 -24.47 7.92 -1.09
CA GLY A 117 -25.33 7.81 -2.27
C GLY A 117 -24.74 7.00 -3.42
N ALA A 118 -23.62 6.30 -3.24
CA ALA A 118 -23.09 5.41 -4.27
C ALA A 118 -23.88 4.10 -4.34
N ASP A 119 -24.14 3.59 -5.55
CA ASP A 119 -24.68 2.26 -5.75
C ASP A 119 -23.59 1.20 -5.69
N ILE A 120 -23.87 0.02 -5.12
CA ILE A 120 -22.91 -1.08 -5.11
C ILE A 120 -23.46 -2.32 -5.79
N HIS A 121 -22.76 -2.77 -6.81
CA HIS A 121 -23.10 -3.93 -7.60
C HIS A 121 -22.17 -5.10 -7.25
N TYR A 122 -22.58 -5.91 -6.27
CA TYR A 122 -21.90 -7.14 -5.88
C TYR A 122 -22.02 -8.25 -6.94
N ASP A 123 -21.24 -9.34 -6.76
CA ASP A 123 -21.19 -10.49 -7.70
C ASP A 123 -20.92 -10.04 -9.14
N THR A 124 -20.07 -9.03 -9.32
CA THR A 124 -19.81 -8.38 -10.62
C THR A 124 -18.33 -8.53 -11.00
N VAL A 125 -18.04 -9.41 -11.94
CA VAL A 125 -16.69 -9.70 -12.42
C VAL A 125 -16.46 -8.99 -13.74
N VAL A 126 -15.54 -8.02 -13.77
CA VAL A 126 -15.13 -7.31 -14.99
C VAL A 126 -14.44 -8.28 -15.95
N LYS A 127 -14.73 -8.16 -17.24
CA LYS A 127 -14.26 -9.02 -18.32
C LYS A 127 -13.53 -8.26 -19.41
N ASP A 128 -13.84 -6.98 -19.56
CA ASP A 128 -13.21 -6.12 -20.57
C ASP A 128 -13.46 -4.64 -20.24
N VAL A 129 -12.75 -3.77 -20.94
CA VAL A 129 -12.87 -2.32 -20.90
C VAL A 129 -13.39 -1.84 -22.25
N THR A 130 -14.35 -0.92 -22.26
CA THR A 130 -14.83 -0.31 -23.50
C THR A 130 -14.10 0.99 -23.79
N GLN A 131 -13.65 1.16 -25.04
CA GLN A 131 -12.90 2.35 -25.49
C GLN A 131 -13.44 2.87 -26.82
N THR A 132 -13.27 4.15 -27.04
CA THR A 132 -13.52 4.78 -28.34
C THR A 132 -12.36 4.49 -29.31
N ASP A 133 -12.57 4.78 -30.61
CA ASP A 133 -11.53 4.59 -31.65
C ASP A 133 -10.26 5.44 -31.40
N ASP A 134 -10.36 6.53 -30.62
CA ASP A 134 -9.25 7.39 -30.21
C ASP A 134 -8.66 7.01 -28.84
N GLY A 135 -9.08 5.88 -28.28
CA GLY A 135 -8.50 5.28 -27.07
C GLY A 135 -9.14 5.70 -25.75
N ARG A 136 -10.08 6.67 -25.72
CA ARG A 136 -10.73 7.06 -24.46
C ARG A 136 -11.52 5.88 -23.88
N VAL A 137 -11.32 5.58 -22.61
CA VAL A 137 -12.13 4.61 -21.85
C VAL A 137 -13.54 5.20 -21.61
N THR A 138 -14.55 4.39 -21.90
CA THR A 138 -15.98 4.78 -21.84
C THR A 138 -16.84 3.82 -21.03
N GLY A 139 -16.23 2.86 -20.33
CA GLY A 139 -16.96 1.91 -19.50
C GLY A 139 -16.27 0.56 -19.38
N ILE A 140 -17.04 -0.41 -18.92
CA ILE A 140 -16.60 -1.78 -18.73
C ILE A 140 -17.65 -2.79 -19.18
N GLU A 141 -17.19 -3.97 -19.58
CA GLU A 141 -18.01 -5.17 -19.72
C GLU A 141 -17.81 -6.09 -18.53
N ALA A 142 -18.89 -6.61 -17.97
CA ALA A 142 -18.85 -7.44 -16.77
C ALA A 142 -19.87 -8.58 -16.83
N ILE A 143 -19.69 -9.56 -15.94
CA ILE A 143 -20.69 -10.57 -15.63
C ILE A 143 -21.16 -10.32 -14.21
N ARG A 144 -22.45 -10.03 -14.05
CA ARG A 144 -23.12 -9.86 -12.75
C ARG A 144 -24.13 -10.96 -12.52
N LYS A 145 -23.93 -11.79 -11.49
CA LYS A 145 -24.84 -12.93 -11.17
C LYS A 145 -25.11 -13.79 -12.40
N ASP A 146 -24.05 -14.16 -13.10
CA ASP A 146 -24.04 -14.95 -14.35
C ASP A 146 -24.69 -14.27 -15.57
N GLU A 147 -25.09 -13.00 -15.49
CA GLU A 147 -25.65 -12.25 -16.62
C GLU A 147 -24.64 -11.23 -17.17
N PRO A 148 -24.43 -11.17 -18.51
CA PRO A 148 -23.61 -10.15 -19.13
C PRO A 148 -24.20 -8.75 -18.93
N ARG A 149 -23.36 -7.79 -18.55
CA ARG A 149 -23.68 -6.37 -18.31
C ARG A 149 -22.64 -5.49 -18.97
N THR A 150 -23.09 -4.34 -19.44
CA THR A 150 -22.22 -3.22 -19.84
C THR A 150 -22.51 -2.05 -18.91
N TYR A 151 -21.47 -1.45 -18.37
CA TYR A 151 -21.52 -0.21 -17.60
C TYR A 151 -20.86 0.86 -18.45
N GLU A 152 -21.64 1.73 -19.05
CA GLU A 152 -21.14 2.92 -19.73
C GLU A 152 -20.88 4.00 -18.70
N ALA A 153 -19.74 4.70 -18.83
CA ALA A 153 -19.33 5.72 -17.87
C ALA A 153 -18.57 6.85 -18.56
N GLU A 154 -18.71 8.06 -18.03
CA GLU A 154 -17.85 9.17 -18.43
C GLU A 154 -16.41 9.00 -17.88
N VAL A 155 -16.28 8.43 -16.67
CA VAL A 155 -15.00 8.13 -16.02
C VAL A 155 -15.04 6.75 -15.41
N VAL A 156 -14.00 5.95 -15.68
CA VAL A 156 -13.73 4.66 -15.02
C VAL A 156 -12.59 4.83 -14.02
N VAL A 157 -12.83 4.43 -12.77
CA VAL A 157 -11.83 4.46 -11.70
C VAL A 157 -11.44 3.02 -11.34
N ASP A 158 -10.19 2.67 -11.61
CA ASP A 158 -9.63 1.35 -11.30
C ASP A 158 -9.15 1.28 -9.85
N ALA A 159 -9.97 0.69 -9.00
CA ALA A 159 -9.68 0.35 -7.60
C ALA A 159 -9.55 -1.17 -7.39
N ALA A 160 -9.22 -1.93 -8.45
CA ALA A 160 -9.24 -3.39 -8.43
C ALA A 160 -8.09 -4.05 -7.65
N GLY A 161 -7.16 -3.25 -7.10
CA GLY A 161 -6.07 -3.72 -6.26
C GLY A 161 -4.79 -4.03 -7.01
N ALA A 162 -3.86 -4.71 -6.35
CA ALA A 162 -2.45 -4.82 -6.73
C ALA A 162 -2.16 -5.41 -8.11
N LEU A 163 -3.04 -6.24 -8.64
CA LEU A 163 -2.91 -6.88 -9.96
C LEU A 163 -4.19 -6.62 -10.74
N SER A 164 -4.42 -5.35 -11.06
CA SER A 164 -5.63 -4.96 -11.76
C SER A 164 -5.70 -5.52 -13.16
N VAL A 165 -6.76 -6.31 -13.41
CA VAL A 165 -7.04 -6.85 -14.75
C VAL A 165 -7.50 -5.78 -15.74
N LEU A 166 -7.95 -4.61 -15.28
CA LEU A 166 -8.36 -3.52 -16.16
C LEU A 166 -7.19 -3.01 -16.98
N GLN A 167 -5.99 -2.97 -16.37
CA GLN A 167 -4.76 -2.52 -17.04
C GLN A 167 -4.30 -3.51 -18.12
N ASP A 168 -4.70 -4.79 -18.02
CA ASP A 168 -4.46 -5.79 -19.06
C ASP A 168 -5.48 -5.71 -20.22
N PHE A 169 -6.69 -5.21 -19.94
CA PHE A 169 -7.78 -5.12 -20.93
C PHE A 169 -7.76 -3.80 -21.69
N ALA A 170 -7.40 -2.70 -21.03
CA ALA A 170 -7.37 -1.39 -21.64
C ALA A 170 -6.13 -1.22 -22.53
N ASP A 171 -6.32 -0.58 -23.72
CA ASP A 171 -5.22 -0.13 -24.57
C ASP A 171 -4.72 1.22 -24.01
N LEU A 172 -3.81 1.16 -23.04
CA LEU A 172 -3.24 2.32 -22.37
C LEU A 172 -2.01 2.81 -23.11
N ASP A 173 -1.84 4.13 -23.19
CA ASP A 173 -0.66 4.73 -23.81
C ASP A 173 0.55 4.63 -22.88
N ASP A 174 1.51 3.80 -23.24
CA ASP A 174 2.78 3.59 -22.49
C ASP A 174 3.58 4.90 -22.27
N ALA A 175 3.34 5.92 -23.06
CA ALA A 175 4.03 7.20 -22.92
C ALA A 175 3.51 8.03 -21.75
N THR A 176 2.29 7.77 -21.32
CA THR A 176 1.61 8.54 -20.27
C THR A 176 1.15 7.70 -19.10
N PHE A 177 0.84 6.42 -19.29
CA PHE A 177 0.50 5.50 -18.22
C PHE A 177 1.68 4.57 -17.91
N ASP A 178 1.96 4.31 -16.61
CA ASP A 178 3.05 3.41 -16.21
C ASP A 178 2.64 1.94 -16.37
N THR A 179 2.94 1.36 -17.52
CA THR A 179 2.64 -0.05 -17.85
C THR A 179 3.79 -1.01 -17.48
N ASN A 180 4.95 -0.49 -17.02
CA ASN A 180 6.09 -1.32 -16.65
C ASN A 180 5.90 -1.98 -15.27
N VAL A 181 5.08 -3.03 -15.23
CA VAL A 181 4.74 -3.76 -14.00
C VAL A 181 5.32 -5.18 -14.05
N THR A 182 6.16 -5.53 -13.08
CA THR A 182 6.82 -6.83 -12.96
C THR A 182 6.68 -7.40 -11.54
N TYR A 183 6.84 -8.71 -11.38
CA TYR A 183 6.75 -9.39 -10.07
C TYR A 183 7.75 -8.85 -9.02
N SER A 184 8.91 -8.34 -9.45
CA SER A 184 9.89 -7.70 -8.56
C SER A 184 9.37 -6.46 -7.84
N GLN A 185 8.26 -5.91 -8.28
CA GLN A 185 7.61 -4.73 -7.72
C GLN A 185 6.53 -5.06 -6.68
N PHE A 186 6.35 -6.35 -6.37
CA PHE A 186 5.32 -6.82 -5.45
C PHE A 186 5.89 -7.65 -4.31
N CYS A 187 5.16 -7.67 -3.22
CA CYS A 187 5.33 -8.56 -2.09
C CYS A 187 4.16 -9.55 -2.06
N SER A 188 4.45 -10.80 -1.76
CA SER A 188 3.44 -11.78 -1.34
C SER A 188 3.27 -11.70 0.16
N ALA A 189 2.04 -11.68 0.63
CA ALA A 189 1.71 -11.70 2.04
C ALA A 189 0.67 -12.78 2.36
N TYR A 190 0.76 -13.33 3.56
CA TYR A 190 -0.19 -14.28 4.13
C TYR A 190 -0.40 -13.99 5.60
N ARG A 191 -1.64 -14.10 6.07
CA ARG A 191 -1.98 -13.87 7.48
C ARG A 191 -3.01 -14.86 7.98
N GLU A 192 -2.99 -15.10 9.28
CA GLU A 192 -4.01 -15.82 10.03
C GLU A 192 -4.52 -14.94 11.18
N ILE A 193 -5.83 -14.98 11.46
CA ILE A 193 -6.39 -14.47 12.71
C ILE A 193 -6.44 -15.65 13.68
N ILE A 194 -5.79 -15.50 14.81
CA ILE A 194 -5.52 -16.59 15.75
C ILE A 194 -6.04 -16.20 17.13
N HIS A 195 -6.80 -17.11 17.75
CA HIS A 195 -7.19 -17.02 19.16
C HIS A 195 -6.27 -17.86 20.01
N VAL A 196 -5.66 -17.25 21.02
CA VAL A 196 -4.82 -17.91 22.00
C VAL A 196 -5.58 -18.16 23.30
N ASP A 197 -5.23 -19.25 24.01
CA ASP A 197 -5.91 -19.64 25.26
C ASP A 197 -5.65 -18.67 26.41
N GLU A 198 -4.45 -18.12 26.50
CA GLU A 198 -4.01 -17.20 27.56
C GLU A 198 -3.63 -15.83 26.95
N PRO A 199 -3.90 -14.72 27.64
CA PRO A 199 -3.51 -13.39 27.18
C PRO A 199 -2.01 -13.26 26.89
N VAL A 200 -1.65 -12.63 25.78
CA VAL A 200 -0.24 -12.31 25.49
C VAL A 200 0.23 -11.14 26.36
N GLU A 201 1.53 -11.16 26.76
CA GLU A 201 2.12 -10.10 27.60
C GLU A 201 2.49 -8.83 26.81
N TRP A 202 2.39 -8.87 25.47
CA TRP A 202 2.77 -7.80 24.54
C TRP A 202 1.57 -7.23 23.77
N ASP A 203 0.40 -7.17 24.40
CA ASP A 203 -0.82 -6.60 23.79
C ASP A 203 -0.75 -5.08 23.55
N ASP A 204 0.26 -4.41 24.10
CA ASP A 204 0.58 -3.00 23.89
C ASP A 204 1.62 -2.76 22.76
N ALA A 205 2.05 -3.81 22.03
CA ALA A 205 3.09 -3.74 21.03
C ALA A 205 2.67 -4.30 19.65
N LEU A 206 3.19 -3.71 18.58
CA LEU A 206 3.27 -4.37 17.27
C LEU A 206 4.56 -5.17 17.19
N VAL A 207 4.46 -6.50 17.16
CA VAL A 207 5.64 -7.37 17.12
C VAL A 207 6.05 -7.63 15.68
N PHE A 208 7.34 -7.45 15.37
CA PHE A 208 7.97 -7.68 14.08
C PHE A 208 9.16 -8.63 14.24
N LYS A 209 9.32 -9.55 13.30
CA LYS A 209 10.45 -10.45 13.21
C LYS A 209 10.91 -10.57 11.76
N PRO A 210 12.20 -10.35 11.44
CA PRO A 210 12.69 -10.51 10.07
C PRO A 210 12.53 -11.95 9.59
N THR A 211 12.31 -12.12 8.30
CA THR A 211 12.35 -13.45 7.65
C THR A 211 13.79 -13.90 7.44
N GLU A 212 14.03 -15.21 7.46
CA GLU A 212 15.39 -15.77 7.34
C GLU A 212 15.91 -15.80 5.89
N ARG A 213 15.03 -15.78 4.88
CA ARG A 213 15.38 -16.16 3.50
C ARG A 213 15.23 -15.05 2.47
N ALA A 214 14.40 -14.06 2.72
CA ALA A 214 14.09 -13.00 1.76
C ALA A 214 13.87 -11.69 2.49
N ALA A 215 13.96 -10.58 1.76
CA ALA A 215 13.59 -9.28 2.30
C ALA A 215 12.10 -9.28 2.69
N GLY A 216 11.82 -9.21 3.99
CA GLY A 216 10.47 -9.28 4.53
C GLY A 216 10.47 -9.45 6.05
N TYR A 217 9.28 -9.57 6.60
CA TYR A 217 9.11 -9.76 8.03
C TYR A 217 7.84 -10.55 8.37
N LEU A 218 7.87 -11.24 9.51
CA LEU A 218 6.70 -11.75 10.22
C LEU A 218 6.18 -10.64 11.12
N TRP A 219 4.87 -10.61 11.30
CA TRP A 219 4.21 -9.73 12.25
C TRP A 219 3.26 -10.49 13.16
N TYR A 220 3.08 -9.96 14.38
CA TYR A 220 2.08 -10.39 15.35
C TYR A 220 1.46 -9.13 15.93
N PHE A 221 0.25 -8.81 15.47
CA PHE A 221 -0.45 -7.58 15.84
C PHE A 221 -1.69 -7.93 16.66
N PRO A 222 -1.73 -7.55 17.95
CA PRO A 222 -2.81 -7.91 18.84
C PRO A 222 -4.07 -7.08 18.54
N ARG A 223 -5.12 -7.73 18.06
CA ARG A 223 -6.46 -7.13 18.01
C ARG A 223 -7.04 -6.98 19.40
N THR A 224 -6.75 -7.97 20.25
CA THR A 224 -6.99 -7.96 21.71
C THR A 224 -5.81 -8.67 22.38
N ASP A 225 -5.85 -8.87 23.69
CA ASP A 225 -4.87 -9.68 24.42
C ASP A 225 -4.90 -11.18 24.06
N THR A 226 -5.97 -11.66 23.42
CA THR A 226 -6.17 -13.07 23.02
C THR A 226 -6.47 -13.29 21.55
N GLU A 227 -6.69 -12.24 20.75
CA GLU A 227 -6.92 -12.32 19.31
C GLU A 227 -5.78 -11.61 18.56
N ILE A 228 -5.02 -12.37 17.78
CA ILE A 228 -3.80 -11.90 17.15
C ILE A 228 -3.89 -12.05 15.63
N ASN A 229 -3.60 -10.98 14.90
CA ASN A 229 -3.30 -11.06 13.48
C ASN A 229 -1.83 -11.44 13.33
N ALA A 230 -1.58 -12.69 12.97
CA ALA A 230 -0.26 -13.22 12.73
C ALA A 230 -0.02 -13.44 11.23
N GLY A 231 1.09 -12.96 10.70
CA GLY A 231 1.36 -13.14 9.29
C GLY A 231 2.78 -12.82 8.89
N LEU A 232 3.04 -12.90 7.61
CA LEU A 232 4.31 -12.50 7.03
C LEU A 232 4.14 -12.00 5.60
N GLY A 233 5.11 -11.20 5.19
CA GLY A 233 5.24 -10.75 3.80
C GLY A 233 6.71 -10.74 3.41
N PHE A 234 6.97 -11.14 2.16
CA PHE A 234 8.28 -11.01 1.55
C PHE A 234 8.16 -10.73 0.05
N GLN A 235 9.26 -10.27 -0.53
CA GLN A 235 9.35 -10.03 -1.97
C GLN A 235 8.79 -11.23 -2.75
N MET A 236 7.93 -10.98 -3.74
CA MET A 236 7.25 -12.03 -4.50
C MET A 236 8.26 -12.96 -5.16
N THR A 237 8.12 -14.26 -4.89
CA THR A 237 8.96 -15.33 -5.42
C THR A 237 8.10 -16.32 -6.20
N GLU A 238 8.74 -17.29 -6.89
CA GLU A 238 8.02 -18.36 -7.56
C GLU A 238 7.38 -19.39 -6.61
N GLU A 239 7.73 -19.36 -5.31
CA GLU A 239 7.29 -20.32 -4.29
C GLU A 239 6.40 -19.65 -3.20
N PRO A 240 5.20 -19.17 -3.52
CA PRO A 240 4.36 -18.43 -2.56
C PRO A 240 3.89 -19.28 -1.36
N MET A 241 3.91 -20.61 -1.48
CA MET A 241 3.53 -21.51 -0.37
C MET A 241 4.54 -21.49 0.79
N GLN A 242 5.77 -21.02 0.56
CA GLN A 242 6.76 -20.84 1.63
C GLN A 242 6.27 -19.89 2.73
N LEU A 243 5.42 -18.90 2.39
CA LEU A 243 4.80 -18.01 3.38
C LEU A 243 4.06 -18.81 4.45
N VAL A 244 3.24 -19.77 4.04
CA VAL A 244 2.43 -20.59 4.95
C VAL A 244 3.32 -21.47 5.82
N ASP A 245 4.34 -22.08 5.24
CA ASP A 245 5.23 -23.00 5.96
C ASP A 245 6.13 -22.25 6.94
N ASP A 246 6.61 -21.05 6.58
CA ASP A 246 7.46 -20.24 7.45
C ASP A 246 6.66 -19.66 8.63
N LEU A 247 5.41 -19.19 8.39
CA LEU A 247 4.53 -18.75 9.49
C LEU A 247 4.23 -19.89 10.45
N LYS A 248 3.84 -21.06 9.96
CA LYS A 248 3.54 -22.23 10.80
C LYS A 248 4.74 -22.63 11.66
N ARG A 249 5.92 -22.69 11.05
CA ARG A 249 7.15 -23.03 11.76
C ARG A 249 7.44 -22.02 12.88
N ASP A 250 7.20 -20.74 12.66
CA ASP A 250 7.42 -19.72 13.69
C ASP A 250 6.39 -19.84 14.81
N LEU A 251 5.11 -20.02 14.48
CA LEU A 251 4.03 -20.23 15.45
C LEU A 251 4.28 -21.47 16.33
N GLU A 252 4.73 -22.60 15.75
CA GLU A 252 5.06 -23.83 16.48
C GLU A 252 6.21 -23.65 17.49
N ASN A 253 7.06 -22.64 17.33
CA ASN A 253 8.16 -22.32 18.23
C ASN A 253 7.82 -21.24 19.27
N ARG A 254 6.59 -20.74 19.30
CA ARG A 254 6.10 -19.72 20.22
C ARG A 254 5.14 -20.30 21.24
N PRO A 255 5.52 -20.35 22.54
CA PRO A 255 4.68 -20.95 23.58
C PRO A 255 3.29 -20.32 23.70
N GLU A 256 3.15 -19.01 23.43
CA GLU A 256 1.89 -18.29 23.49
C GLU A 256 0.86 -18.77 22.45
N PHE A 257 1.29 -19.48 21.41
CA PHE A 257 0.39 -20.06 20.39
C PHE A 257 0.15 -21.56 20.58
N GLU A 258 0.61 -22.17 21.69
CA GLU A 258 0.31 -23.58 22.00
C GLU A 258 -1.20 -23.75 22.24
N GLY A 259 -1.86 -24.59 21.46
CA GLY A 259 -3.31 -24.82 21.55
C GLY A 259 -4.19 -23.80 20.84
N ALA A 260 -3.60 -22.79 20.21
CA ALA A 260 -4.32 -21.71 19.55
C ALA A 260 -5.22 -22.17 18.40
N GLU A 261 -6.37 -21.51 18.24
CA GLU A 261 -7.33 -21.77 17.18
C GLU A 261 -7.24 -20.69 16.08
N VAL A 262 -7.20 -21.12 14.81
CA VAL A 262 -7.17 -20.22 13.66
C VAL A 262 -8.60 -19.98 13.16
N GLU A 263 -9.05 -18.73 13.21
CA GLU A 263 -10.39 -18.32 12.78
C GLU A 263 -10.45 -18.01 11.28
N ASP A 264 -9.45 -17.26 10.76
CA ASP A 264 -9.47 -16.78 9.38
C ASP A 264 -8.06 -16.78 8.75
N LYS A 265 -8.00 -16.97 7.42
CA LYS A 265 -6.76 -17.03 6.64
C LYS A 265 -6.93 -16.31 5.32
N LEU A 266 -6.03 -15.38 5.02
CA LEU A 266 -6.00 -14.71 3.74
C LEU A 266 -4.57 -14.50 3.24
N GLY A 267 -4.41 -14.56 1.92
CA GLY A 267 -3.20 -14.17 1.24
C GLY A 267 -3.48 -13.12 0.17
N ALA A 268 -2.50 -12.27 -0.10
CA ALA A 268 -2.58 -11.24 -1.13
C ALA A 268 -1.20 -10.91 -1.70
N ALA A 269 -1.20 -10.33 -2.90
CA ALA A 269 -0.10 -9.52 -3.39
C ALA A 269 -0.35 -8.06 -3.01
N LEU A 270 0.73 -7.33 -2.72
CA LEU A 270 0.69 -5.88 -2.52
C LEU A 270 1.88 -5.23 -3.24
N PRO A 271 1.73 -4.02 -3.80
CA PRO A 271 2.83 -3.34 -4.45
C PRO A 271 3.84 -2.86 -3.40
N THR A 272 5.11 -3.20 -3.60
CA THR A 272 6.24 -2.70 -2.83
C THR A 272 7.14 -1.89 -3.76
N ARG A 273 6.55 -0.91 -4.43
CA ARG A 273 7.17 -0.05 -5.44
C ARG A 273 6.85 1.42 -5.18
N ARG A 274 7.57 2.32 -5.83
CA ARG A 274 7.12 3.71 -5.93
C ARG A 274 5.76 3.77 -6.62
N PRO A 275 4.93 4.79 -6.34
CA PRO A 275 3.71 5.02 -7.09
C PRO A 275 3.97 5.08 -8.60
N TYR A 276 2.96 4.82 -9.39
CA TYR A 276 3.04 5.00 -10.83
C TYR A 276 3.44 6.43 -11.16
N ASP A 277 4.30 6.60 -12.15
CA ASP A 277 4.73 7.93 -12.59
C ASP A 277 3.55 8.74 -13.14
N SER A 278 2.63 8.06 -13.82
CA SER A 278 1.31 8.54 -14.13
C SER A 278 0.32 7.38 -14.09
N ALA A 279 -0.84 7.62 -13.47
CA ALA A 279 -1.91 6.65 -13.33
C ALA A 279 -3.21 7.16 -13.97
N VAL A 280 -3.10 8.03 -14.99
CA VAL A 280 -4.23 8.59 -15.74
C VAL A 280 -4.14 8.28 -17.22
N HIS A 281 -5.31 8.12 -17.85
CA HIS A 281 -5.51 7.96 -19.28
C HIS A 281 -6.86 8.57 -19.62
N PRO A 282 -7.13 9.01 -20.86
CA PRO A 282 -8.43 9.59 -21.19
C PRO A 282 -9.60 8.71 -20.74
N GLY A 283 -10.47 9.27 -19.90
CA GLY A 283 -11.61 8.57 -19.29
C GLY A 283 -11.27 7.55 -18.19
N TYR A 284 -10.00 7.44 -17.75
CA TYR A 284 -9.57 6.40 -16.81
C TYR A 284 -8.52 6.88 -15.81
N MET A 285 -8.67 6.44 -14.56
CA MET A 285 -7.68 6.65 -13.49
C MET A 285 -7.50 5.39 -12.65
N ALA A 286 -6.26 4.95 -12.41
CA ALA A 286 -5.95 3.90 -11.45
C ALA A 286 -5.67 4.50 -10.06
N ILE A 287 -6.14 3.82 -8.99
CA ILE A 287 -6.03 4.28 -7.60
C ILE A 287 -5.66 3.16 -6.62
N GLY A 288 -5.19 3.54 -5.45
CA GLY A 288 -4.83 2.57 -4.41
C GLY A 288 -3.70 1.65 -4.87
N ASP A 289 -3.81 0.37 -4.55
CA ASP A 289 -2.80 -0.62 -4.92
C ASP A 289 -2.64 -0.75 -6.45
N ALA A 290 -3.69 -0.50 -7.24
CA ALA A 290 -3.63 -0.50 -8.70
C ALA A 290 -2.73 0.60 -9.26
N ALA A 291 -2.41 1.63 -8.47
CA ALA A 291 -1.47 2.71 -8.81
C ALA A 291 -0.22 2.75 -7.91
N GLY A 292 0.01 1.70 -7.11
CA GLY A 292 1.16 1.62 -6.22
C GLY A 292 1.11 2.55 -5.00
N HIS A 293 -0.08 2.86 -4.47
CA HIS A 293 -0.25 3.76 -3.32
C HIS A 293 0.02 3.08 -1.97
N VAL A 294 0.99 2.21 -1.94
CA VAL A 294 1.44 1.49 -0.74
C VAL A 294 2.84 1.94 -0.36
N ASN A 295 3.09 2.14 0.92
CA ASN A 295 4.44 2.42 1.40
C ASN A 295 5.33 1.20 1.14
N PRO A 296 6.36 1.30 0.30
CA PRO A 296 7.13 0.14 -0.16
C PRO A 296 7.99 -0.51 0.93
N THR A 297 8.20 0.17 2.07
CA THR A 297 9.02 -0.37 3.18
C THR A 297 8.19 -1.04 4.27
N THR A 298 6.92 -0.62 4.43
CA THR A 298 6.07 -1.11 5.54
C THR A 298 4.83 -1.87 5.07
N GLY A 299 4.49 -1.83 3.77
CA GLY A 299 3.25 -2.40 3.26
C GLY A 299 1.98 -1.62 3.65
N GLY A 300 2.12 -0.47 4.32
CA GLY A 300 0.98 0.35 4.76
C GLY A 300 0.34 1.11 3.59
N GLY A 301 -0.91 0.76 3.22
CA GLY A 301 -1.62 1.34 2.06
C GLY A 301 -2.92 2.07 2.38
N ILE A 302 -3.52 1.88 3.57
CA ILE A 302 -4.88 2.34 3.87
C ILE A 302 -5.06 3.85 3.66
N ALA A 303 -4.18 4.69 4.22
CA ALA A 303 -4.29 6.14 4.08
C ALA A 303 -4.01 6.60 2.63
N GLY A 304 -2.98 6.05 1.97
CA GLY A 304 -2.68 6.35 0.56
C GLY A 304 -3.83 5.97 -0.38
N ALA A 305 -4.48 4.82 -0.13
CA ALA A 305 -5.65 4.38 -0.87
C ALA A 305 -6.85 5.33 -0.66
N ALA A 306 -7.12 5.75 0.57
CA ALA A 306 -8.23 6.66 0.89
C ALA A 306 -8.07 8.02 0.18
N TYR A 307 -6.89 8.63 0.27
CA TYR A 307 -6.61 9.91 -0.40
C TYR A 307 -6.51 9.78 -1.91
N GLY A 308 -5.94 8.68 -2.43
CA GLY A 308 -5.95 8.39 -3.87
C GLY A 308 -7.37 8.33 -4.45
N GLY A 309 -8.29 7.67 -3.73
CA GLY A 309 -9.71 7.64 -4.09
C GLY A 309 -10.35 9.03 -4.12
N LYS A 310 -10.12 9.83 -3.07
CA LYS A 310 -10.60 11.22 -3.02
C LYS A 310 -10.08 12.04 -4.21
N TYR A 311 -8.78 11.99 -4.48
CA TYR A 311 -8.17 12.82 -5.52
C TYR A 311 -8.64 12.45 -6.92
N ALA A 312 -8.83 11.16 -7.21
CA ALA A 312 -9.39 10.72 -8.47
C ALA A 312 -10.84 11.18 -8.64
N ALA A 313 -11.66 11.07 -7.60
CA ALA A 313 -13.04 11.55 -7.65
C ALA A 313 -13.14 13.07 -7.83
N GLU A 314 -12.25 13.85 -7.23
CA GLU A 314 -12.17 15.31 -7.45
C GLU A 314 -11.89 15.63 -8.93
N GLN A 315 -11.05 14.85 -9.61
CA GLN A 315 -10.80 15.04 -11.05
C GLN A 315 -11.96 14.53 -11.91
N ALA A 316 -12.65 13.46 -11.51
CA ALA A 316 -13.85 13.03 -12.18
C ALA A 316 -14.96 14.11 -12.12
N ILE A 317 -15.13 14.75 -10.97
CA ILE A 317 -16.08 15.88 -10.80
C ILE A 317 -15.71 17.03 -11.78
N GLU A 318 -14.44 17.46 -11.82
CA GLU A 318 -13.95 18.50 -12.70
C GLU A 318 -14.16 18.14 -14.18
N ALA A 319 -13.89 16.90 -14.56
CA ALA A 319 -14.08 16.39 -15.92
C ALA A 319 -15.55 16.45 -16.35
N LEU A 320 -16.48 16.06 -15.48
CA LEU A 320 -17.92 16.14 -15.77
C LEU A 320 -18.42 17.58 -15.85
N GLU A 321 -17.90 18.50 -15.02
CA GLU A 321 -18.24 19.93 -15.07
C GLU A 321 -17.76 20.60 -16.36
N THR A 322 -16.59 20.21 -16.88
CA THR A 322 -15.98 20.80 -18.07
C THR A 322 -16.34 20.07 -19.37
N GLY A 323 -16.73 18.81 -19.29
CA GLY A 323 -16.92 17.91 -20.43
C GLY A 323 -15.60 17.51 -21.09
N ASP A 324 -14.47 17.63 -20.39
CA ASP A 324 -13.13 17.25 -20.85
C ASP A 324 -12.60 16.08 -20.01
N TYR A 325 -12.43 14.94 -20.67
CA TYR A 325 -11.99 13.66 -20.05
C TYR A 325 -10.57 13.28 -20.49
N SER A 326 -9.77 14.28 -20.89
CA SER A 326 -8.39 14.10 -21.33
C SER A 326 -7.42 13.88 -20.14
N GLU A 327 -6.23 13.42 -20.46
CA GLU A 327 -5.13 13.34 -19.48
C GLU A 327 -4.76 14.69 -18.87
N ASP A 328 -4.83 15.77 -19.63
CA ASP A 328 -4.57 17.12 -19.14
C ASP A 328 -5.51 17.46 -17.97
N THR A 329 -6.80 17.14 -18.10
CA THR A 329 -7.79 17.36 -17.05
C THR A 329 -7.54 16.46 -15.83
N PHE A 330 -7.15 15.19 -16.04
CA PHE A 330 -6.87 14.28 -14.95
C PHE A 330 -5.49 14.47 -14.30
N TRP A 331 -4.60 15.27 -14.91
CA TRP A 331 -3.21 15.40 -14.46
C TRP A 331 -3.05 15.85 -13.02
N ALA A 332 -3.93 16.73 -12.54
CA ALA A 332 -3.89 17.19 -11.16
C ALA A 332 -4.10 16.07 -10.13
N TYR A 333 -4.65 14.92 -10.51
CA TYR A 333 -4.64 13.72 -9.66
C TYR A 333 -3.21 13.24 -9.39
N ASN A 334 -2.38 13.09 -10.43
CA ASN A 334 -0.98 12.69 -10.27
C ASN A 334 -0.21 13.70 -9.41
N GLU A 335 -0.38 15.00 -9.64
CA GLU A 335 0.27 16.06 -8.85
C GLU A 335 -0.09 15.95 -7.36
N LYS A 336 -1.38 15.80 -7.02
CA LYS A 336 -1.85 15.66 -5.64
C LYS A 336 -1.29 14.40 -4.96
N VAL A 337 -1.22 13.27 -5.69
CA VAL A 337 -0.63 12.04 -5.19
C VAL A 337 0.85 12.23 -4.90
N MET A 338 1.61 12.84 -5.83
CA MET A 338 3.04 13.06 -5.68
C MET A 338 3.36 14.03 -4.54
N ASP A 339 2.61 15.11 -4.40
CA ASP A 339 2.77 16.10 -3.32
C ASP A 339 2.44 15.51 -1.94
N HIS A 340 1.35 14.74 -1.82
CA HIS A 340 0.90 14.23 -0.54
C HIS A 340 1.78 13.09 0.01
N PHE A 341 2.04 12.06 -0.79
CA PHE A 341 2.78 10.88 -0.35
C PHE A 341 3.71 10.26 -1.40
N GLY A 342 3.49 10.50 -2.69
CA GLY A 342 4.18 9.81 -3.76
C GLY A 342 5.68 10.05 -3.78
N ALA A 343 6.12 11.30 -3.61
CA ALA A 343 7.53 11.66 -3.53
C ALA A 343 8.23 10.94 -2.38
N ARG A 344 7.58 10.86 -1.22
CA ARG A 344 8.10 10.14 -0.06
C ARG A 344 8.16 8.62 -0.32
N TYR A 345 7.15 8.05 -0.97
CA TYR A 345 7.13 6.61 -1.28
C TYR A 345 8.20 6.25 -2.32
N ALA A 346 8.45 7.12 -3.29
CA ALA A 346 9.56 6.93 -4.23
C ALA A 346 10.94 6.93 -3.51
N ALA A 347 11.15 7.81 -2.55
CA ALA A 347 12.35 7.82 -1.74
C ALA A 347 12.47 6.58 -0.82
N LEU A 348 11.34 6.10 -0.26
CA LEU A 348 11.31 4.88 0.55
C LEU A 348 11.56 3.62 -0.29
N ASP A 349 11.17 3.61 -1.55
CA ASP A 349 11.44 2.49 -2.45
C ASP A 349 12.95 2.23 -2.65
N VAL A 350 13.79 3.26 -2.52
CA VAL A 350 15.26 3.10 -2.54
C VAL A 350 15.74 2.20 -1.39
N TYR A 351 15.11 2.28 -0.22
CA TYR A 351 15.43 1.39 0.91
C TYR A 351 14.85 -0.02 0.72
N ASN A 352 13.70 -0.14 0.06
CA ASN A 352 13.18 -1.45 -0.32
C ASN A 352 14.13 -2.12 -1.32
N ILE A 353 14.64 -1.39 -2.32
CA ILE A 353 15.65 -1.89 -3.26
C ILE A 353 16.94 -2.31 -2.52
N LEU A 354 17.44 -1.49 -1.59
CA LEU A 354 18.60 -1.87 -0.78
C LEU A 354 18.37 -3.19 -0.03
N SER A 355 17.19 -3.38 0.56
CA SER A 355 16.87 -4.58 1.35
C SER A 355 16.92 -5.88 0.53
N THR A 356 16.80 -5.82 -0.79
CA THR A 356 16.95 -6.99 -1.67
C THR A 356 18.42 -7.34 -1.98
N ALA A 357 19.35 -6.45 -1.69
CA ALA A 357 20.78 -6.61 -2.02
C ALA A 357 21.68 -6.80 -0.78
N VAL A 358 21.19 -6.46 0.41
CA VAL A 358 21.94 -6.56 1.67
C VAL A 358 21.54 -7.83 2.39
N ASP A 359 22.52 -8.51 2.98
CA ASP A 359 22.26 -9.65 3.86
C ASP A 359 21.39 -9.21 5.05
N VAL A 360 20.34 -9.97 5.34
CA VAL A 360 19.40 -9.65 6.43
C VAL A 360 20.11 -9.61 7.78
N ASP A 361 21.06 -10.51 8.03
CA ASP A 361 21.83 -10.56 9.27
C ASP A 361 22.68 -9.30 9.47
N ASP A 362 23.30 -8.80 8.40
CA ASP A 362 24.07 -7.54 8.43
C ASP A 362 23.19 -6.33 8.74
N LEU A 363 21.99 -6.29 8.15
CA LEU A 363 21.02 -5.22 8.40
C LEU A 363 20.47 -5.28 9.85
N MET A 364 20.14 -6.48 10.32
CA MET A 364 19.63 -6.69 11.70
C MET A 364 20.70 -6.43 12.74
N GLY A 365 21.94 -6.86 12.51
CA GLY A 365 23.06 -6.54 13.38
C GLY A 365 23.32 -5.03 13.49
N LEU A 366 23.12 -4.29 12.41
CA LEU A 366 23.21 -2.83 12.43
C LEU A 366 22.06 -2.19 13.21
N LEU A 367 20.82 -2.67 13.04
CA LEU A 367 19.65 -2.21 13.79
C LEU A 367 19.81 -2.50 15.29
N ALA A 368 20.25 -3.70 15.66
CA ALA A 368 20.53 -4.09 17.05
C ALA A 368 21.61 -3.22 17.72
N ALA A 369 22.55 -2.68 16.94
CA ALA A 369 23.60 -1.79 17.45
C ALA A 369 23.12 -0.35 17.71
N MET A 370 21.94 0.04 17.23
CA MET A 370 21.38 1.39 17.38
C MET A 370 20.52 1.46 18.66
N PRO A 371 20.58 2.59 19.43
CA PRO A 371 19.64 2.82 20.52
C PRO A 371 18.21 2.97 20.00
N GLY A 372 17.22 2.28 20.61
CA GLY A 372 15.84 2.23 20.13
C GLY A 372 15.15 3.60 20.00
N ASP A 373 15.41 4.53 20.94
CA ASP A 373 14.91 5.91 20.90
C ASP A 373 15.44 6.69 19.68
N LYS A 374 16.65 6.41 19.24
CA LYS A 374 17.28 7.05 18.08
C LYS A 374 16.82 6.43 16.75
N LEU A 375 16.55 5.14 16.77
CA LEU A 375 15.95 4.46 15.65
C LEU A 375 14.51 4.96 15.41
N ALA A 376 13.74 5.15 16.49
CA ALA A 376 12.43 5.78 16.44
C ALA A 376 12.49 7.18 15.80
N GLU A 377 13.40 8.05 16.28
CA GLU A 377 13.60 9.39 15.73
C GLU A 377 13.94 9.35 14.23
N ALA A 378 14.81 8.42 13.79
CA ALA A 378 15.17 8.27 12.38
C ALA A 378 14.02 7.76 11.49
N LEU A 379 13.22 6.81 12.00
CA LEU A 379 12.08 6.23 11.27
C LEU A 379 10.89 7.19 11.16
N TYR A 380 10.65 8.01 12.19
CA TYR A 380 9.43 8.84 12.26
C TYR A 380 9.63 10.28 11.84
N SER A 381 10.80 10.87 12.06
CA SER A 381 11.04 12.28 11.71
C SER A 381 11.22 12.51 10.21
N GLY A 382 11.47 11.45 9.44
CA GLY A 382 11.98 11.57 8.06
C GLY A 382 13.30 12.35 7.99
N SER A 383 13.75 12.84 9.15
CA SER A 383 15.00 13.57 9.34
C SER A 383 16.11 12.58 9.56
N THR A 384 16.88 12.38 8.54
CA THR A 384 18.08 11.56 8.55
C THR A 384 19.29 12.31 9.11
N ASP A 385 19.11 13.43 9.80
CA ASP A 385 20.17 14.12 10.50
C ASP A 385 20.48 13.43 11.83
N ILE A 386 21.03 12.22 11.69
CA ILE A 386 21.65 11.49 12.79
C ILE A 386 22.85 12.32 13.25
N GLY A 387 22.70 12.97 14.41
CA GLY A 387 23.72 13.88 14.95
C GLY A 387 25.11 13.25 14.97
N LEU A 388 26.15 14.05 14.77
CA LEU A 388 27.57 13.61 14.65
C LEU A 388 28.02 12.67 15.79
N LYS A 389 27.42 12.83 16.99
CA LYS A 389 27.72 12.05 18.18
C LYS A 389 27.20 10.61 18.08
N LEU A 390 26.04 10.43 17.45
CA LEU A 390 25.45 9.12 17.22
C LEU A 390 26.17 8.37 16.10
N LYS A 391 26.61 9.08 15.05
CA LYS A 391 27.50 8.54 14.01
C LYS A 391 28.76 7.94 14.63
N LEU A 392 29.33 8.59 15.65
CA LEU A 392 30.51 8.12 16.37
C LEU A 392 30.24 6.94 17.31
N GLU A 393 29.09 6.88 17.99
CA GLU A 393 28.73 5.77 18.88
C GLU A 393 28.35 4.52 18.10
N ALA A 394 27.54 4.65 17.03
CA ALA A 394 27.27 3.56 16.09
C ALA A 394 28.56 3.04 15.45
N LEU A 395 29.46 3.94 15.10
CA LEU A 395 30.78 3.66 14.51
C LEU A 395 31.68 2.82 15.46
N VAL A 396 31.61 3.05 16.76
CA VAL A 396 32.43 2.33 17.76
C VAL A 396 31.84 0.96 18.12
N LYS A 397 30.51 0.84 18.14
CA LYS A 397 29.81 -0.41 18.45
C LYS A 397 29.75 -1.39 17.27
N SER A 398 29.72 -0.91 16.05
CA SER A 398 29.58 -1.69 14.82
C SER A 398 30.93 -2.14 14.20
N ARG A 399 31.90 -2.53 15.01
CA ARG A 399 33.24 -2.98 14.57
C ARG A 399 33.19 -4.23 13.67
N GLY A 400 32.71 -4.12 12.49
CA GLY A 400 32.59 -5.20 11.49
C GLY A 400 31.69 -4.80 10.31
N HIS A 401 30.77 -3.86 10.50
CA HIS A 401 29.75 -3.49 9.52
C HIS A 401 30.00 -2.14 8.81
N TRP A 402 31.26 -1.72 8.67
CA TRP A 402 31.64 -0.44 8.04
C TRP A 402 31.13 -0.31 6.59
N GLY A 403 31.12 -1.43 5.87
CA GLY A 403 30.62 -1.50 4.50
C GLY A 403 29.13 -1.20 4.46
N THR A 404 28.38 -1.81 5.34
CA THR A 404 26.91 -1.68 5.45
C THR A 404 26.52 -0.26 5.85
N ILE A 405 27.23 0.35 6.82
CA ILE A 405 27.00 1.76 7.22
C ILE A 405 27.29 2.72 6.06
N TRP A 406 28.39 2.50 5.34
CA TRP A 406 28.71 3.34 4.19
C TRP A 406 27.68 3.20 3.07
N ASN A 407 27.24 1.96 2.80
CA ASN A 407 26.19 1.68 1.83
C ASN A 407 24.87 2.37 2.22
N LEU A 408 24.46 2.25 3.48
CA LEU A 408 23.24 2.90 3.99
C LEU A 408 23.33 4.44 3.89
N TYR A 409 24.50 5.04 4.18
CA TYR A 409 24.71 6.48 4.00
C TYR A 409 24.60 6.92 2.54
N GLN A 410 25.18 6.16 1.61
CA GLN A 410 25.09 6.46 0.18
C GLN A 410 23.64 6.25 -0.32
N THR A 411 22.99 5.19 0.13
CA THR A 411 21.59 4.90 -0.19
C THR A 411 20.66 6.04 0.25
N LYS A 412 20.87 6.55 1.49
CA LYS A 412 20.16 7.74 1.95
C LYS A 412 20.32 8.91 1.00
N ARG A 413 21.54 9.20 0.59
CA ARG A 413 21.81 10.30 -0.34
C ARG A 413 21.05 10.11 -1.66
N ARG A 414 20.96 8.87 -2.18
CA ARG A 414 20.16 8.56 -3.38
C ARG A 414 18.66 8.73 -3.14
N ALA A 415 18.17 8.33 -1.97
CA ALA A 415 16.79 8.55 -1.58
C ALA A 415 16.45 10.05 -1.51
N ASP A 416 17.34 10.87 -0.93
CA ASP A 416 17.17 12.33 -0.88
C ASP A 416 17.20 12.99 -2.28
N GLU A 417 18.09 12.52 -3.17
CA GLU A 417 18.16 12.98 -4.57
C GLU A 417 16.85 12.64 -5.33
N LEU A 418 16.33 11.44 -5.11
CA LEU A 418 15.08 11.00 -5.73
C LEU A 418 13.86 11.75 -5.14
N LEU A 419 13.79 11.91 -3.81
CA LEU A 419 12.77 12.72 -3.15
C LEU A 419 12.67 14.12 -3.77
N THR A 420 13.81 14.81 -3.87
CA THR A 420 13.87 16.15 -4.46
C THR A 420 13.42 16.17 -5.92
N HIS A 421 13.70 15.11 -6.68
CA HIS A 421 13.23 14.98 -8.05
C HIS A 421 11.71 14.83 -8.13
N TYR A 422 11.13 13.97 -7.27
CA TYR A 422 9.68 13.75 -7.22
C TYR A 422 8.90 14.93 -6.65
N GLU A 423 9.48 15.74 -5.76
CA GLU A 423 8.92 17.03 -5.31
C GLU A 423 8.81 18.07 -6.46
N ASN A 424 9.54 17.85 -7.56
CA ASN A 424 9.45 18.65 -8.77
C ASN A 424 8.73 17.89 -9.90
N TYR A 425 7.65 17.21 -9.57
CA TYR A 425 6.81 16.49 -10.53
C TYR A 425 6.25 17.45 -11.60
N PRO A 426 6.13 17.04 -12.87
CA PRO A 426 5.65 17.91 -13.94
C PRO A 426 4.18 18.30 -13.74
N THR A 427 3.84 19.54 -14.09
CA THR A 427 2.50 20.09 -13.97
C THR A 427 1.61 19.83 -15.22
N SER A 428 2.06 18.98 -16.13
CA SER A 428 1.30 18.57 -17.32
C SER A 428 1.91 17.28 -17.91
N PRO A 429 1.13 16.50 -18.67
CA PRO A 429 1.61 15.31 -19.38
C PRO A 429 2.83 15.58 -20.26
N ALA A 430 2.87 16.74 -20.92
CA ALA A 430 3.96 17.12 -21.82
C ALA A 430 5.35 17.18 -21.15
N GLY A 431 5.38 17.35 -19.82
CA GLY A 431 6.62 17.38 -19.05
C GLY A 431 7.11 16.00 -18.63
N LEU A 432 6.29 14.95 -18.76
CA LEU A 432 6.54 13.64 -18.16
C LEU A 432 7.80 12.97 -18.73
N ALA A 433 7.94 12.90 -20.02
CA ALA A 433 9.05 12.17 -20.66
C ALA A 433 10.44 12.68 -20.20
N GLY A 434 10.64 14.01 -20.20
CA GLY A 434 11.90 14.60 -19.75
C GLY A 434 12.14 14.43 -18.25
N TRP A 435 11.07 14.38 -17.46
CA TRP A 435 11.12 14.08 -16.03
C TRP A 435 11.49 12.61 -15.79
N GLN A 436 10.91 11.67 -16.55
CA GLN A 436 11.23 10.25 -16.51
C GLN A 436 12.69 9.96 -16.90
N ASP A 437 13.21 10.59 -17.95
CA ASP A 437 14.64 10.47 -18.32
C ASP A 437 15.55 10.81 -17.13
N ARG A 438 15.23 11.88 -16.41
CA ARG A 438 16.00 12.27 -15.23
C ARG A 438 15.82 11.31 -14.05
N ARG A 439 14.61 10.80 -13.83
CA ARG A 439 14.33 9.76 -12.83
C ARG A 439 15.18 8.51 -13.11
N ASP A 440 15.26 8.07 -14.37
CA ASP A 440 15.99 6.87 -14.76
C ASP A 440 17.50 7.03 -14.49
N GLU A 441 18.08 8.19 -14.81
CA GLU A 441 19.46 8.49 -14.43
C GLU A 441 19.71 8.41 -12.91
N LEU A 442 18.74 8.79 -12.09
CA LEU A 442 18.83 8.69 -10.64
C LEU A 442 18.71 7.23 -10.18
N MET A 443 17.82 6.46 -10.80
CA MET A 443 17.63 5.03 -10.50
C MET A 443 18.86 4.19 -10.87
N GLU A 444 19.54 4.48 -11.99
CA GLU A 444 20.81 3.84 -12.31
C GLU A 444 21.83 4.01 -11.17
N LYS A 445 21.93 5.22 -10.61
CA LYS A 445 22.81 5.49 -9.46
C LYS A 445 22.36 4.77 -8.18
N VAL A 446 21.06 4.55 -8.01
CA VAL A 446 20.53 3.73 -6.90
C VAL A 446 21.04 2.30 -7.03
N TYR A 447 20.89 1.68 -8.20
CA TYR A 447 21.35 0.31 -8.45
C TYR A 447 22.87 0.17 -8.33
N GLU A 448 23.65 1.12 -8.89
CA GLU A 448 25.10 1.16 -8.70
C GLU A 448 25.51 1.28 -7.22
N THR A 449 24.74 2.03 -6.43
CA THR A 449 25.02 2.27 -5.00
C THR A 449 24.67 1.08 -4.15
N THR A 450 23.50 0.47 -4.37
CA THR A 450 22.96 -0.62 -3.56
C THR A 450 23.50 -1.99 -3.97
N GLY A 451 23.90 -2.14 -5.24
CA GLY A 451 24.25 -3.44 -5.84
C GLY A 451 23.04 -4.34 -6.11
N ALA A 452 21.83 -3.79 -6.01
CA ALA A 452 20.59 -4.52 -6.29
C ALA A 452 20.40 -4.73 -7.79
N GLU A 453 19.71 -5.83 -8.15
CA GLU A 453 19.21 -6.02 -9.50
C GLU A 453 18.14 -4.96 -9.84
N PRO A 454 18.03 -4.54 -11.11
CA PRO A 454 17.01 -3.59 -11.53
C PRO A 454 15.60 -4.07 -11.20
N LYS A 455 14.81 -3.20 -10.58
CA LYS A 455 13.43 -3.46 -10.19
C LYS A 455 12.43 -2.97 -11.25
N TYR A 456 12.87 -1.98 -12.04
CA TYR A 456 12.10 -1.30 -13.08
C TYR A 456 12.79 -1.41 -14.43
#